data_dcbc768bbeec03d855fc06c0f993830b
#
_entry.id   dcbc768bbeec03d855fc06c0f993830b
#
_cell.length_a   1.000
_cell.length_b   1.000
_cell.length_c   1.000
_cell.angle_alpha   90.00
_cell.angle_beta   90.00
_cell.angle_gamma   90.00
#
_symmetry.space_group_name_H-M   'P 1'
#
loop_
_entity.id
_entity.type
_entity.pdbx_description
1 polymer ?
#
loop_
_entity_poly.entity_id
_entity_poly.type
_entity_poly.pdbx_seq_one_letter_code
_entity_poly.pdbx_strand_id
1 'polypeptide(L)'
;MDWSENGYLALSAFNVKDGYIDFSQDVHYGDQALYDKWMRGNELHEGQVLFTTEAPMGNVAQVPDNKRYILSQRTIAFDVKEDIITENFLATLLRSPAIFNTLTSISSGGTAKGVSQKSLAEVDIQIPTDLREQTLLADYFHSLDHLITLHQHKFPIL
;
A
#
# COMPACT_ATOMS: atom_id res chain seq x y z
N MET A 1 19.43 -4.94 12.18
CA MET A 1 19.41 -4.25 10.87
C MET A 1 20.10 -2.93 11.10
N ASP A 2 21.16 -2.70 10.37
CA ASP A 2 22.00 -1.52 10.62
C ASP A 2 21.44 -0.33 9.83
N TRP A 3 20.54 0.42 10.48
CA TRP A 3 20.01 1.66 9.93
C TRP A 3 21.10 2.74 9.97
N SER A 4 21.08 3.63 8.98
CA SER A 4 21.98 4.78 8.88
C SER A 4 21.28 6.08 9.33
N GLU A 5 22.06 7.11 9.60
CA GLU A 5 21.51 8.43 9.97
C GLU A 5 20.84 9.15 8.78
N ASN A 6 21.22 8.78 7.57
CA ASN A 6 20.69 9.34 6.32
C ASN A 6 20.77 8.30 5.20
N GLY A 7 20.15 8.59 4.06
CA GLY A 7 20.14 7.71 2.90
C GLY A 7 18.75 7.52 2.33
N TYR A 8 18.42 6.28 1.99
CA TYR A 8 17.13 5.90 1.43
C TYR A 8 16.13 5.62 2.54
N LEU A 9 15.00 6.33 2.54
CA LEU A 9 13.95 6.13 3.54
C LEU A 9 13.33 4.74 3.41
N ALA A 10 13.19 4.06 4.53
CA ALA A 10 12.51 2.78 4.62
C ALA A 10 11.01 2.98 4.83
N LEU A 11 10.21 2.29 4.03
CA LEU A 11 8.74 2.24 4.14
C LEU A 11 8.35 0.94 4.83
N SER A 12 7.90 1.03 6.07
CA SER A 12 7.41 -0.07 6.88
C SER A 12 5.89 -0.04 7.02
N ALA A 13 5.31 -1.02 7.70
CA ALA A 13 3.88 -1.01 8.03
C ALA A 13 3.45 0.20 8.88
N PHE A 14 4.40 0.86 9.56
CA PHE A 14 4.09 2.09 10.32
C PHE A 14 3.95 3.32 9.42
N ASN A 15 4.62 3.35 8.28
CA ASN A 15 4.54 4.45 7.32
C ASN A 15 3.33 4.32 6.40
N VAL A 16 2.98 3.09 6.01
CA VAL A 16 1.86 2.85 5.09
C VAL A 16 0.54 2.94 5.85
N LYS A 17 -0.21 3.99 5.58
CA LYS A 17 -1.55 4.26 6.12
C LYS A 17 -2.62 3.94 5.09
N ASP A 18 -3.87 4.03 5.47
CA ASP A 18 -4.97 3.85 4.53
C ASP A 18 -5.08 5.05 3.59
N GLY A 19 -4.57 4.88 2.37
CA GLY A 19 -4.61 5.85 1.30
C GLY A 19 -3.43 6.84 1.22
N TYR A 20 -2.44 6.79 2.14
CA TYR A 20 -1.29 7.69 2.11
C TYR A 20 -0.05 7.10 2.81
N ILE A 21 1.10 7.71 2.58
CA ILE A 21 2.34 7.41 3.28
C ILE A 21 2.60 8.48 4.34
N ASP A 22 2.77 8.06 5.58
CA ASP A 22 3.16 8.95 6.68
C ASP A 22 4.67 8.93 6.87
N PHE A 23 5.34 9.95 6.39
CA PHE A 23 6.80 10.08 6.47
C PHE A 23 7.31 10.51 7.85
N SER A 24 6.42 10.85 8.77
CA SER A 24 6.78 11.28 10.13
C SER A 24 6.89 10.12 11.11
N GLN A 25 6.38 8.95 10.74
CA GLN A 25 6.37 7.77 11.59
C GLN A 25 7.56 6.86 11.27
N ASP A 26 8.13 6.25 12.32
CA ASP A 26 9.12 5.17 12.20
C ASP A 26 10.23 5.47 11.16
N VAL A 27 10.84 6.65 11.26
CA VAL A 27 11.80 7.15 10.27
C VAL A 27 13.12 6.42 10.39
N HIS A 28 13.40 5.55 9.43
CA HIS A 28 14.67 4.83 9.30
C HIS A 28 15.23 5.01 7.89
N TYR A 29 16.55 5.08 7.80
CA TYR A 29 17.25 5.20 6.53
C TYR A 29 18.22 4.04 6.34
N GLY A 30 18.33 3.56 5.13
CA GLY A 30 19.37 2.62 4.72
C GLY A 30 20.38 3.27 3.80
N ASP A 31 21.63 2.86 3.91
CA ASP A 31 22.68 3.28 2.99
C ASP A 31 22.56 2.62 1.60
N GLN A 32 23.47 2.96 0.69
CA GLN A 32 23.49 2.39 -0.66
C GLN A 32 23.64 0.87 -0.65
N ALA A 33 24.44 0.32 0.27
CA ALA A 33 24.67 -1.12 0.34
C ALA A 33 23.39 -1.87 0.75
N LEU A 34 22.65 -1.33 1.71
CA LEU A 34 21.37 -1.87 2.15
C LEU A 34 20.31 -1.75 1.04
N TYR A 35 20.25 -0.60 0.36
CA TYR A 35 19.38 -0.40 -0.78
C TYR A 35 19.66 -1.44 -1.88
N ASP A 36 20.91 -1.59 -2.30
CA ASP A 36 21.29 -2.54 -3.33
C ASP A 36 20.99 -3.99 -2.93
N LYS A 37 21.16 -4.31 -1.66
CA LYS A 37 20.87 -5.64 -1.14
C LYS A 37 19.40 -6.01 -1.19
N TRP A 38 18.51 -5.06 -0.94
CA TRP A 38 17.09 -5.31 -0.76
C TRP A 38 16.23 -4.94 -1.96
N MET A 39 16.65 -3.91 -2.71
CA MET A 39 15.81 -3.31 -3.74
C MET A 39 16.30 -3.59 -5.16
N ARG A 40 17.53 -4.12 -5.34
CA ARG A 40 18.05 -4.37 -6.69
C ARG A 40 17.14 -5.31 -7.48
N GLY A 41 16.60 -4.81 -8.60
CA GLY A 41 15.64 -5.52 -9.44
C GLY A 41 14.20 -5.52 -8.92
N ASN A 42 13.95 -4.83 -7.79
CA ASN A 42 12.63 -4.64 -7.21
C ASN A 42 12.44 -3.18 -6.75
N GLU A 43 13.03 -2.25 -7.49
CA GLU A 43 12.95 -0.82 -7.20
C GLU A 43 11.49 -0.35 -7.29
N LEU A 44 11.08 0.44 -6.28
CA LEU A 44 9.73 1.00 -6.27
C LEU A 44 9.62 2.13 -7.29
N HIS A 45 8.44 2.29 -7.86
CA HIS A 45 8.10 3.38 -8.78
C HIS A 45 6.87 4.16 -8.30
N GLU A 46 6.72 5.39 -8.76
CA GLU A 46 5.56 6.23 -8.47
C GLU A 46 4.25 5.53 -8.87
N GLY A 47 3.28 5.55 -7.98
CA GLY A 47 1.98 4.90 -8.18
C GLY A 47 1.92 3.43 -7.78
N GLN A 48 3.05 2.76 -7.57
CA GLN A 48 3.09 1.36 -7.18
C GLN A 48 2.34 1.13 -5.87
N VAL A 49 1.50 0.09 -5.85
CA VAL A 49 0.63 -0.20 -4.70
C VAL A 49 1.41 -0.93 -3.61
N LEU A 50 1.37 -0.37 -2.41
CA LEU A 50 1.90 -0.97 -1.19
C LEU A 50 0.77 -1.46 -0.30
N PHE A 51 1.01 -2.58 0.38
CA PHE A 51 0.05 -3.23 1.28
C PHE A 51 0.73 -3.69 2.55
N THR A 52 0.10 -3.47 3.71
CA THR A 52 0.61 -3.95 4.99
C THR A 52 0.06 -5.34 5.31
N THR A 53 0.95 -6.28 5.60
CA THR A 53 0.59 -7.68 5.86
C THR A 53 0.19 -7.94 7.30
N GLU A 54 0.73 -7.16 8.23
CA GLU A 54 0.41 -7.26 9.67
C GLU A 54 0.78 -5.97 10.41
N ALA A 55 0.19 -5.78 11.58
CA ALA A 55 0.49 -4.74 12.57
C ALA A 55 0.56 -3.29 12.04
N PRO A 56 -0.48 -2.79 11.38
CA PRO A 56 -1.77 -3.39 11.09
C PRO A 56 -1.79 -4.10 9.74
N MET A 57 -2.67 -5.08 9.59
CA MET A 57 -2.99 -5.70 8.30
C MET A 57 -3.96 -4.83 7.53
N GLY A 58 -3.74 -4.70 6.21
CA GLY A 58 -4.75 -4.19 5.29
C GLY A 58 -4.68 -2.70 4.97
N ASN A 59 -3.66 -1.98 5.42
CA ASN A 59 -3.42 -0.62 4.93
C ASN A 59 -2.88 -0.67 3.50
N VAL A 60 -3.39 0.21 2.65
CA VAL A 60 -3.03 0.31 1.24
C VAL A 60 -2.69 1.76 0.93
N ALA A 61 -1.55 1.99 0.33
CA ALA A 61 -1.13 3.28 -0.18
C ALA A 61 -0.35 3.11 -1.48
N GLN A 62 -0.14 4.20 -2.20
CA GLN A 62 0.69 4.20 -3.40
C GLN A 62 1.96 4.99 -3.15
N VAL A 63 3.05 4.56 -3.78
CA VAL A 63 4.33 5.29 -3.76
C VAL A 63 4.11 6.69 -4.34
N PRO A 64 4.44 7.77 -3.59
CA PRO A 64 3.98 9.10 -3.96
C PRO A 64 4.81 9.80 -5.04
N ASP A 65 6.02 9.32 -5.27
CA ASP A 65 6.97 9.94 -6.20
C ASP A 65 8.02 8.92 -6.68
N ASN A 66 8.93 9.37 -7.54
CA ASN A 66 10.01 8.54 -8.09
C ASN A 66 11.31 8.57 -7.24
N LYS A 67 11.24 8.96 -5.97
CA LYS A 67 12.38 8.79 -5.07
C LYS A 67 12.63 7.33 -4.79
N ARG A 68 13.86 7.03 -4.40
CA ARG A 68 14.23 5.68 -4.03
C ARG A 68 13.87 5.41 -2.57
N TYR A 69 13.10 4.36 -2.35
CA TYR A 69 12.70 3.91 -1.02
C TYR A 69 13.14 2.47 -0.80
N ILE A 70 13.41 2.12 0.44
CA ILE A 70 13.60 0.73 0.84
C ILE A 70 12.27 0.19 1.32
N LEU A 71 11.79 -0.91 0.74
CA LEU A 71 10.62 -1.60 1.26
C LEU A 71 11.03 -2.42 2.48
N SER A 72 10.46 -2.09 3.62
CA SER A 72 10.81 -2.70 4.90
C SER A 72 9.79 -3.78 5.32
N GLN A 73 9.92 -4.25 6.55
CA GLN A 73 9.15 -5.38 7.06
C GLN A 73 7.64 -5.14 7.07
N ARG A 74 6.87 -6.21 6.91
CA ARG A 74 5.40 -6.25 6.98
C ARG A 74 4.71 -5.41 5.92
N THR A 75 5.45 -5.05 4.87
CA THR A 75 4.93 -4.32 3.73
C THR A 75 5.34 -5.06 2.46
N ILE A 76 4.42 -5.18 1.53
CA ILE A 76 4.66 -5.72 0.19
C ILE A 76 4.31 -4.69 -0.87
N ALA A 77 4.96 -4.79 -2.02
CA ALA A 77 4.63 -4.03 -3.22
C ALA A 77 4.04 -4.98 -4.27
N PHE A 78 3.04 -4.51 -5.01
CA PHE A 78 2.46 -5.27 -6.11
C PHE A 78 3.09 -4.87 -7.44
N ASP A 79 3.46 -5.85 -8.23
CA ASP A 79 3.79 -5.68 -9.65
C ASP A 79 2.54 -6.06 -10.46
N VAL A 80 1.89 -5.05 -11.02
CA VAL A 80 0.67 -5.26 -11.81
C VAL A 80 0.99 -5.69 -13.23
N LYS A 81 0.10 -6.45 -13.83
CA LYS A 81 0.06 -6.64 -15.27
C LYS A 81 -0.78 -5.53 -15.87
N GLU A 82 -0.12 -4.53 -16.46
CA GLU A 82 -0.76 -3.28 -16.92
C GLU A 82 -1.84 -3.48 -17.98
N ASP A 83 -1.80 -4.58 -18.70
CA ASP A 83 -2.83 -4.98 -19.67
C ASP A 83 -4.07 -5.60 -19.02
N ILE A 84 -4.02 -5.91 -17.72
CA ILE A 84 -5.10 -6.56 -16.97
C ILE A 84 -5.69 -5.62 -15.92
N ILE A 85 -4.84 -4.92 -15.17
CA ILE A 85 -5.27 -4.08 -14.05
C ILE A 85 -4.39 -2.83 -13.91
N THR A 86 -5.02 -1.68 -13.64
CA THR A 86 -4.29 -0.45 -13.33
C THR A 86 -3.92 -0.39 -11.85
N GLU A 87 -2.80 0.26 -11.52
CA GLU A 87 -2.38 0.44 -10.13
C GLU A 87 -3.40 1.23 -9.31
N ASN A 88 -3.97 2.29 -9.88
CA ASN A 88 -5.00 3.08 -9.21
C ASN A 88 -6.25 2.26 -8.89
N PHE A 89 -6.68 1.41 -9.80
CA PHE A 89 -7.81 0.53 -9.56
C PHE A 89 -7.49 -0.55 -8.53
N LEU A 90 -6.30 -1.15 -8.57
CA LEU A 90 -5.86 -2.11 -7.56
C LEU A 90 -5.84 -1.49 -6.16
N ALA A 91 -5.29 -0.29 -6.02
CA ALA A 91 -5.28 0.43 -4.74
C ALA A 91 -6.71 0.66 -4.21
N THR A 92 -7.64 1.08 -5.07
CA THR A 92 -9.04 1.27 -4.73
C THR A 92 -9.71 -0.04 -4.31
N LEU A 93 -9.49 -1.10 -5.07
CA LEU A 93 -10.07 -2.42 -4.82
C LEU A 93 -9.61 -3.00 -3.48
N LEU A 94 -8.30 -2.96 -3.20
CA LEU A 94 -7.74 -3.49 -1.96
C LEU A 94 -8.21 -2.73 -0.71
N ARG A 95 -8.58 -1.47 -0.85
CA ARG A 95 -9.18 -0.66 0.23
C ARG A 95 -10.68 -0.91 0.43
N SER A 96 -11.30 -1.70 -0.45
CA SER A 96 -12.73 -1.98 -0.33
C SER A 96 -13.06 -2.87 0.88
N PRO A 97 -14.21 -2.64 1.55
CA PRO A 97 -14.63 -3.48 2.67
C PRO A 97 -14.77 -4.96 2.31
N ALA A 98 -15.16 -5.28 1.09
CA ALA A 98 -15.30 -6.65 0.62
C ALA A 98 -13.96 -7.39 0.64
N ILE A 99 -12.91 -6.79 0.10
CA ILE A 99 -11.56 -7.36 0.11
C ILE A 99 -11.02 -7.43 1.53
N PHE A 100 -11.18 -6.38 2.33
CA PHE A 100 -10.75 -6.38 3.72
C PHE A 100 -11.41 -7.51 4.53
N ASN A 101 -12.70 -7.74 4.36
CA ASN A 101 -13.41 -8.85 5.00
C ASN A 101 -12.87 -10.22 4.55
N THR A 102 -12.59 -10.39 3.25
CA THR A 102 -11.98 -11.61 2.73
C THR A 102 -10.61 -11.84 3.35
N LEU A 103 -9.75 -10.83 3.38
CA LEU A 103 -8.41 -10.90 3.99
C LEU A 103 -8.50 -11.22 5.48
N THR A 104 -9.44 -10.61 6.19
CA THR A 104 -9.67 -10.90 7.60
C THR A 104 -10.06 -12.35 7.84
N SER A 105 -10.87 -12.93 6.95
CA SER A 105 -11.31 -14.34 7.08
C SER A 105 -10.19 -15.35 6.89
N ILE A 106 -9.19 -15.04 6.06
CA ILE A 106 -8.04 -15.91 5.79
C ILE A 106 -6.81 -15.55 6.64
N SER A 107 -6.89 -14.47 7.43
CA SER A 107 -5.79 -14.03 8.28
C SER A 107 -5.59 -14.97 9.47
N SER A 108 -4.36 -15.06 9.93
CA SER A 108 -3.98 -15.79 11.14
C SER A 108 -3.56 -14.83 12.24
N GLY A 109 -3.61 -15.30 13.49
CA GLY A 109 -3.24 -14.54 14.66
C GLY A 109 -4.43 -14.24 15.58
N GLY A 110 -4.14 -13.86 16.80
CA GLY A 110 -5.13 -13.51 17.82
C GLY A 110 -5.51 -12.03 17.75
N THR A 111 -4.92 -11.24 18.65
CA THR A 111 -5.19 -9.79 18.74
C THR A 111 -4.61 -9.00 17.55
N ALA A 112 -3.43 -9.40 17.06
CA ALA A 112 -2.83 -8.84 15.84
C ALA A 112 -2.99 -9.84 14.70
N LYS A 113 -3.87 -9.53 13.75
CA LYS A 113 -4.10 -10.34 12.58
C LYS A 113 -3.07 -10.03 11.50
N GLY A 114 -2.68 -11.05 10.74
CA GLY A 114 -1.78 -10.92 9.61
C GLY A 114 -2.14 -11.87 8.47
N VAL A 115 -1.78 -11.51 7.26
CA VAL A 115 -1.95 -12.32 6.05
C VAL A 115 -0.58 -12.59 5.44
N SER A 116 -0.31 -13.84 5.08
CA SER A 116 0.92 -14.20 4.38
C SER A 116 0.83 -13.80 2.90
N GLN A 117 1.99 -13.59 2.26
CA GLN A 117 2.03 -13.36 0.80
C GLN A 117 1.40 -14.53 0.03
N LYS A 118 1.61 -15.76 0.51
CA LYS A 118 0.99 -16.97 -0.09
C LYS A 118 -0.53 -16.90 -0.02
N SER A 119 -1.09 -16.63 1.15
CA SER A 119 -2.55 -16.52 1.33
C SER A 119 -3.13 -15.36 0.51
N LEU A 120 -2.42 -14.23 0.44
CA LEU A 120 -2.83 -13.09 -0.37
C LEU A 120 -2.87 -13.42 -1.87
N ALA A 121 -1.89 -14.19 -2.36
CA ALA A 121 -1.82 -14.62 -3.75
C ALA A 121 -2.94 -15.61 -4.15
N GLU A 122 -3.57 -16.25 -3.19
CA GLU A 122 -4.68 -17.18 -3.40
C GLU A 122 -6.07 -16.49 -3.39
N VAL A 123 -6.11 -15.17 -3.16
CA VAL A 123 -7.37 -14.41 -3.15
C VAL A 123 -7.84 -14.15 -4.57
N ASP A 124 -9.01 -14.70 -4.90
CA ASP A 124 -9.68 -14.42 -6.16
C ASP A 124 -10.40 -13.07 -6.08
N ILE A 125 -10.19 -12.24 -7.09
CA ILE A 125 -10.85 -10.96 -7.26
C ILE A 125 -11.57 -10.89 -8.60
N GLN A 126 -12.71 -10.22 -8.62
CA GLN A 126 -13.42 -9.91 -9.86
C GLN A 126 -13.16 -8.46 -10.23
N ILE A 127 -12.72 -8.25 -11.45
CA ILE A 127 -12.37 -6.92 -11.96
C ILE A 127 -13.02 -6.67 -13.32
N PRO A 128 -13.35 -5.44 -13.68
CA PRO A 128 -13.71 -5.09 -15.05
C PRO A 128 -12.57 -5.42 -16.00
N THR A 129 -12.88 -5.93 -17.16
CA THR A 129 -11.88 -6.21 -18.21
C THR A 129 -11.49 -4.97 -19.01
N ASP A 130 -12.31 -3.92 -19.01
CA ASP A 130 -12.00 -2.65 -19.67
C ASP A 130 -11.19 -1.76 -18.70
N LEU A 131 -9.94 -1.45 -19.08
CA LEU A 131 -9.06 -0.59 -18.29
C LEU A 131 -9.58 0.85 -18.14
N ARG A 132 -10.41 1.33 -19.08
CA ARG A 132 -11.07 2.64 -18.94
C ARG A 132 -12.12 2.62 -17.86
N GLU A 133 -12.89 1.54 -17.74
CA GLU A 133 -13.82 1.36 -16.63
C GLU A 133 -13.09 1.33 -15.30
N GLN A 134 -11.99 0.60 -15.19
CA GLN A 134 -11.14 0.59 -13.99
C GLN A 134 -10.68 2.00 -13.62
N THR A 135 -10.20 2.77 -14.59
CA THR A 135 -9.73 4.15 -14.38
C THR A 135 -10.86 5.04 -13.88
N LEU A 136 -12.05 4.97 -14.50
CA LEU A 136 -13.21 5.77 -14.07
C LEU A 136 -13.65 5.43 -12.65
N LEU A 137 -13.66 4.15 -12.29
CA LEU A 137 -14.00 3.71 -10.93
C LEU A 137 -12.96 4.21 -9.92
N ALA A 138 -11.68 4.08 -10.22
CA ALA A 138 -10.61 4.57 -9.35
C ALA A 138 -10.69 6.09 -9.15
N ASP A 139 -10.90 6.86 -10.20
CA ASP A 139 -11.04 8.32 -10.15
C ASP A 139 -12.26 8.73 -9.34
N TYR A 140 -13.37 8.01 -9.50
CA TYR A 140 -14.60 8.28 -8.75
C TYR A 140 -14.39 8.10 -7.23
N PHE A 141 -13.82 6.98 -6.81
CA PHE A 141 -13.55 6.73 -5.40
C PHE A 141 -12.49 7.66 -4.83
N HIS A 142 -11.46 7.99 -5.61
CA HIS A 142 -10.46 8.96 -5.20
C HIS A 142 -11.08 10.35 -4.96
N SER A 143 -12.00 10.78 -5.83
CA SER A 143 -12.73 12.03 -5.66
C SER A 143 -13.63 12.02 -4.42
N LEU A 144 -14.28 10.90 -4.11
CA LEU A 144 -15.07 10.76 -2.89
C LEU A 144 -14.20 10.84 -1.64
N ASP A 145 -13.05 10.17 -1.61
CA ASP A 145 -12.10 10.24 -0.49
C ASP A 145 -11.63 11.69 -0.26
N HIS A 146 -11.32 12.41 -1.34
CA HIS A 146 -10.93 13.81 -1.27
C HIS A 146 -12.03 14.70 -0.68
N LEU A 147 -13.28 14.52 -1.11
CA LEU A 147 -14.43 15.27 -0.58
C LEU A 147 -14.69 14.96 0.90
N ILE A 148 -14.58 13.70 1.31
CA ILE A 148 -14.71 13.29 2.71
C ILE A 148 -13.62 13.96 3.56
N THR A 149 -12.38 13.95 3.11
CA THR A 149 -11.25 14.59 3.80
C THR A 149 -11.47 16.10 3.94
N LEU A 150 -11.89 16.78 2.87
CA LEU A 150 -12.21 18.22 2.92
C LEU A 150 -13.36 18.52 3.89
N HIS A 151 -14.36 17.67 3.92
CA HIS A 151 -15.49 17.83 4.85
C HIS A 151 -15.05 17.68 6.31
N GLN A 152 -14.24 16.67 6.62
CA GLN A 152 -13.69 16.46 7.97
C GLN A 152 -12.82 17.63 8.44
N HIS A 153 -12.06 18.25 7.54
CA HIS A 153 -11.26 19.45 7.87
C HIS A 153 -12.12 20.70 8.12
N LYS A 154 -13.26 20.85 7.40
CA LYS A 154 -14.19 21.97 7.62
C LYS A 154 -15.00 21.85 8.90
N PHE A 155 -15.35 20.63 9.28
CA PHE A 155 -16.20 20.33 10.43
C PHE A 155 -15.50 19.28 11.30
N PRO A 156 -14.44 19.66 12.06
CA PRO A 156 -13.81 18.73 12.97
C PRO A 156 -14.87 18.26 13.97
N ILE A 157 -15.08 16.98 14.05
CA ILE A 157 -15.92 16.37 15.08
C ILE A 157 -15.17 16.59 16.41
N LEU A 158 -15.77 17.40 17.26
CA LEU A 158 -15.27 17.66 18.62
C LEU A 158 -15.30 16.39 19.46
#